data_1d45aeb595fc77949a0f441b20ba5935
#
_entry.id   1d45aeb595fc77949a0f441b20ba5935
#
_cell.length_a   1.000
_cell.length_b   1.000
_cell.length_c   1.000
_cell.angle_alpha   90.00
_cell.angle_beta   90.00
_cell.angle_gamma   90.00
#
_symmetry.space_group_name_H-M   'P 1'
#
loop_
_entity.id
_entity.type
_entity.pdbx_description
1 polymer ?
#
loop_
_entity_poly.entity_id
_entity_poly.type
_entity_poly.pdbx_seq_one_letter_code
_entity_poly.pdbx_strand_id
1 'polypeptide(L)'
;MSHPRVLIEEWLPAAAIGVEYTRERSTGQQPPDKRLHVWWARRPLTVSRAAVLGSLLPADFPRDVFEKLLGFGQSGENLVKIRQWMDSGCRVPGGFNCDRAFKRVLREEHIEQAHMAARGLWGAQPVVIDPMAGGGSIPLEAARLGFSSLANEYNPVACSVLEATVDYPFRYGEALAAKARKWAKVWEKKVAQRLSRFYPEHRLAKVHAYIFARTVPCPDTQHQTPLVPDWHLLRPKSGTRVVARPIVQKKEGTWSVEILKVGRGAGQINQTPSPSYGDGKGISLFTNLQIPAEYIKAKAQAGEMKNALYAVALKTNQRITFHPPSAEDLKALEAAERELKRLRPGWEKANIIPTELYPEVSSDERPRTYGMPHWADMFSPRQLLCFVCWLRNCGTYAQRSLPPRVPRSVRPSCTCWHSSLISSRTITVCSAPGTRPTR
;
A
#
# COMPACT_ATOMS: atom_id res chain seq x y z
N MET A 1 -39.30 -11.82 27.76
CA MET A 1 -38.86 -10.41 27.94
C MET A 1 -38.59 -9.86 26.54
N SER A 2 -39.29 -8.79 26.13
CA SER A 2 -39.00 -8.11 24.87
C SER A 2 -37.63 -7.47 25.00
N HIS A 3 -36.73 -7.68 24.02
CA HIS A 3 -35.43 -6.96 24.01
C HIS A 3 -35.70 -5.43 23.86
N PRO A 4 -34.82 -4.59 24.42
CA PRO A 4 -35.00 -3.15 24.27
C PRO A 4 -34.82 -2.74 22.79
N ARG A 5 -35.64 -1.78 22.34
CA ARG A 5 -35.53 -1.25 20.95
C ARG A 5 -34.26 -0.38 20.83
N VAL A 6 -33.51 -0.66 19.78
CA VAL A 6 -32.23 0.04 19.46
C VAL A 6 -32.37 0.94 18.25
N LEU A 7 -31.49 1.92 18.13
CA LEU A 7 -31.57 2.97 17.11
C LEU A 7 -31.56 2.41 15.67
N ILE A 8 -30.79 1.35 15.41
CA ILE A 8 -30.70 0.73 14.06
C ILE A 8 -32.04 0.15 13.58
N GLU A 9 -32.94 -0.19 14.50
CA GLU A 9 -34.29 -0.71 14.16
C GLU A 9 -35.24 0.42 13.77
N GLU A 10 -34.96 1.66 14.22
CA GLU A 10 -35.85 2.80 13.99
C GLU A 10 -35.34 3.72 12.89
N TRP A 11 -34.06 4.06 12.94
CA TRP A 11 -33.50 5.05 12.03
C TRP A 11 -32.00 4.95 11.90
N LEU A 12 -31.50 5.08 10.66
CA LEU A 12 -30.11 5.35 10.32
C LEU A 12 -30.02 6.34 9.16
N PRO A 13 -29.03 7.26 9.13
CA PRO A 13 -28.80 8.15 7.99
C PRO A 13 -28.10 7.41 6.84
N ALA A 14 -28.73 6.35 6.31
CA ALA A 14 -28.09 5.40 5.38
C ALA A 14 -27.52 6.07 4.12
N ALA A 15 -28.23 7.08 3.56
CA ALA A 15 -27.75 7.81 2.39
C ALA A 15 -26.45 8.59 2.69
N ALA A 16 -26.38 9.28 3.84
CA ALA A 16 -25.20 10.02 4.26
C ALA A 16 -24.02 9.09 4.60
N ILE A 17 -24.29 7.95 5.24
CA ILE A 17 -23.31 6.88 5.47
C ILE A 17 -22.77 6.37 4.12
N GLY A 18 -23.61 6.19 3.11
CA GLY A 18 -23.23 5.82 1.76
C GLY A 18 -22.31 6.85 1.07
N VAL A 19 -22.55 8.13 1.29
CA VAL A 19 -21.66 9.21 0.82
C VAL A 19 -20.28 9.09 1.46
N GLU A 20 -20.21 8.97 2.78
CA GLU A 20 -18.93 8.84 3.50
C GLU A 20 -18.21 7.52 3.18
N TYR A 21 -18.94 6.44 2.96
CA TYR A 21 -18.38 5.18 2.44
C TYR A 21 -17.66 5.38 1.11
N THR A 22 -18.28 6.08 0.17
CA THR A 22 -17.66 6.37 -1.14
C THR A 22 -16.43 7.25 -0.97
N ARG A 23 -16.48 8.24 -0.08
CA ARG A 23 -15.34 9.11 0.26
C ARG A 23 -14.19 8.34 0.89
N GLU A 24 -14.48 7.39 1.77
CA GLU A 24 -13.47 6.54 2.42
C GLU A 24 -12.74 5.64 1.42
N ARG A 25 -13.45 5.12 0.41
CA ARG A 25 -12.87 4.26 -0.63
C ARG A 25 -12.07 5.00 -1.69
N SER A 26 -12.24 6.30 -1.85
CA SER A 26 -11.57 7.04 -2.90
C SER A 26 -10.04 7.03 -2.74
N THR A 27 -9.34 6.97 -3.87
CA THR A 27 -7.87 6.90 -3.92
C THR A 27 -7.19 8.11 -3.25
N GLY A 28 -6.03 7.88 -2.64
CA GLY A 28 -5.17 8.93 -2.09
C GLY A 28 -5.33 9.26 -0.61
N GLN A 29 -6.45 8.91 0.02
CA GLN A 29 -6.70 9.21 1.43
C GLN A 29 -7.37 8.06 2.18
N GLN A 30 -6.85 6.86 2.03
CA GLN A 30 -7.38 5.67 2.70
C GLN A 30 -7.11 5.68 4.22
N PRO A 31 -7.93 5.00 5.03
CA PRO A 31 -7.71 4.83 6.46
C PRO A 31 -6.33 4.24 6.77
N PRO A 32 -5.69 4.63 7.89
CA PRO A 32 -4.34 4.17 8.24
C PRO A 32 -4.21 2.65 8.41
N ASP A 33 -5.23 2.01 8.96
CA ASP A 33 -5.31 0.57 9.15
C ASP A 33 -5.25 -0.20 7.82
N LYS A 34 -5.91 0.32 6.77
CA LYS A 34 -5.83 -0.24 5.43
C LYS A 34 -4.43 -0.09 4.80
N ARG A 35 -3.68 0.95 5.20
CA ARG A 35 -2.30 1.13 4.74
C ARG A 35 -1.32 0.16 5.39
N LEU A 36 -1.60 -0.28 6.61
CA LEU A 36 -0.75 -1.25 7.30
C LEU A 36 -0.83 -2.60 6.60
N HIS A 37 -2.04 -3.07 6.33
CA HIS A 37 -2.29 -4.31 5.59
C HIS A 37 -3.63 -4.25 4.88
N VAL A 38 -3.67 -4.61 3.60
CA VAL A 38 -4.91 -4.71 2.83
C VAL A 38 -5.59 -6.04 3.17
N TRP A 39 -6.74 -5.96 3.86
CA TRP A 39 -7.60 -7.12 4.12
C TRP A 39 -8.82 -7.04 3.21
N TRP A 40 -9.08 -8.07 2.42
CA TRP A 40 -10.10 -8.05 1.35
C TRP A 40 -11.51 -7.79 1.85
N ALA A 41 -11.89 -8.40 2.96
CA ALA A 41 -13.21 -8.30 3.55
C ALA A 41 -13.36 -7.16 4.56
N ARG A 42 -12.40 -6.22 4.61
CA ARG A 42 -12.45 -5.10 5.56
C ARG A 42 -13.67 -4.23 5.30
N ARG A 43 -14.45 -4.01 6.34
CA ARG A 43 -15.60 -3.11 6.30
C ARG A 43 -15.12 -1.66 6.41
N PRO A 44 -15.82 -0.69 5.78
CA PRO A 44 -15.52 0.72 5.97
C PRO A 44 -15.72 1.16 7.41
N LEU A 45 -14.84 2.02 7.91
CA LEU A 45 -14.85 2.44 9.31
C LEU A 45 -16.13 3.19 9.69
N THR A 46 -16.60 4.09 8.80
CA THR A 46 -17.85 4.84 9.05
C THR A 46 -19.08 3.91 9.13
N VAL A 47 -19.13 2.89 8.28
CA VAL A 47 -20.22 1.88 8.32
C VAL A 47 -20.15 1.05 9.60
N SER A 48 -18.93 0.61 9.96
CA SER A 48 -18.70 -0.17 11.20
C SER A 48 -19.09 0.64 12.44
N ARG A 49 -18.76 1.92 12.48
CA ARG A 49 -19.15 2.85 13.55
C ARG A 49 -20.66 3.00 13.65
N ALA A 50 -21.33 3.16 12.51
CA ALA A 50 -22.79 3.25 12.47
C ALA A 50 -23.47 1.97 12.98
N ALA A 51 -22.94 0.80 12.61
CA ALA A 51 -23.45 -0.47 13.09
C ALA A 51 -23.27 -0.61 14.62
N VAL A 52 -22.06 -0.31 15.14
CA VAL A 52 -21.80 -0.36 16.59
C VAL A 52 -22.73 0.57 17.36
N LEU A 53 -22.77 1.84 17.01
CA LEU A 53 -23.61 2.82 17.70
C LEU A 53 -25.10 2.50 17.55
N GLY A 54 -25.54 2.18 16.33
CA GLY A 54 -26.95 1.88 16.07
C GLY A 54 -27.47 0.67 16.84
N SER A 55 -26.61 -0.31 17.11
CA SER A 55 -26.95 -1.51 17.88
C SER A 55 -26.88 -1.34 19.39
N LEU A 56 -26.16 -0.30 19.88
CA LEU A 56 -25.97 -0.09 21.30
C LEU A 56 -26.86 1.01 21.90
N LEU A 57 -27.28 1.96 21.08
CA LEU A 57 -28.03 3.15 21.52
C LEU A 57 -29.54 2.93 21.46
N PRO A 58 -30.31 3.54 22.39
CA PRO A 58 -31.78 3.45 22.37
C PRO A 58 -32.37 4.08 21.11
N ALA A 59 -33.57 3.64 20.73
CA ALA A 59 -34.26 4.05 19.52
C ALA A 59 -34.55 5.57 19.43
N ASP A 60 -34.70 6.22 20.56
CA ASP A 60 -34.95 7.66 20.70
C ASP A 60 -33.69 8.51 20.88
N PHE A 61 -32.51 7.93 20.72
CA PHE A 61 -31.23 8.66 20.85
C PHE A 61 -31.19 9.87 19.90
N PRO A 62 -30.68 11.06 20.33
CA PRO A 62 -30.66 12.27 19.52
C PRO A 62 -29.91 12.08 18.19
N ARG A 63 -30.61 12.27 17.06
CA ARG A 63 -30.08 12.03 15.70
C ARG A 63 -28.89 12.93 15.35
N ASP A 64 -28.90 14.18 15.77
CA ASP A 64 -27.80 15.13 15.56
C ASP A 64 -26.53 14.72 16.30
N VAL A 65 -26.66 14.18 17.52
CA VAL A 65 -25.54 13.65 18.30
C VAL A 65 -25.01 12.39 17.65
N PHE A 66 -25.88 11.51 17.15
CA PHE A 66 -25.49 10.33 16.42
C PHE A 66 -24.69 10.67 15.16
N GLU A 67 -25.11 11.64 14.35
CA GLU A 67 -24.36 12.09 13.17
C GLU A 67 -22.99 12.66 13.54
N LYS A 68 -22.88 13.39 14.64
CA LYS A 68 -21.59 13.87 15.18
C LYS A 68 -20.68 12.71 15.62
N LEU A 69 -21.26 11.68 16.24
CA LEU A 69 -20.54 10.45 16.61
C LEU A 69 -20.12 9.63 15.39
N LEU A 70 -20.89 9.66 14.29
CA LEU A 70 -20.46 9.10 13.02
C LEU A 70 -19.24 9.86 12.43
N GLY A 71 -18.94 11.04 12.92
CA GLY A 71 -17.87 11.89 12.45
C GLY A 71 -18.27 12.75 11.24
N PHE A 72 -19.55 12.98 11.03
CA PHE A 72 -19.99 13.85 9.95
C PHE A 72 -19.54 15.29 10.18
N GLY A 73 -19.00 15.92 9.15
CA GLY A 73 -18.50 17.30 9.20
C GLY A 73 -19.57 18.35 9.05
N GLN A 74 -20.75 17.92 8.62
CA GLN A 74 -21.98 18.69 8.43
C GLN A 74 -23.15 17.72 8.52
N SER A 75 -24.41 18.24 8.47
CA SER A 75 -25.57 17.35 8.56
C SER A 75 -25.57 16.30 7.45
N GLY A 76 -26.12 15.13 7.75
CA GLY A 76 -26.26 14.05 6.78
C GLY A 76 -27.02 14.47 5.51
N GLU A 77 -28.05 15.29 5.65
CA GLU A 77 -28.79 15.84 4.52
C GLU A 77 -27.92 16.68 3.59
N ASN A 78 -27.06 17.55 4.16
CA ASN A 78 -26.13 18.36 3.36
C ASN A 78 -25.10 17.50 2.63
N LEU A 79 -24.56 16.47 3.26
CA LEU A 79 -23.66 15.53 2.61
C LEU A 79 -24.32 14.88 1.39
N VAL A 80 -25.55 14.47 1.50
CA VAL A 80 -26.34 13.87 0.40
C VAL A 80 -26.59 14.88 -0.72
N LYS A 81 -27.04 16.10 -0.37
CA LYS A 81 -27.28 17.19 -1.36
C LYS A 81 -26.02 17.51 -2.15
N ILE A 82 -24.87 17.69 -1.47
CA ILE A 82 -23.58 17.95 -2.12
C ILE A 82 -23.21 16.81 -3.07
N ARG A 83 -23.41 15.58 -2.67
CA ARG A 83 -23.13 14.41 -3.50
C ARG A 83 -24.02 14.38 -4.75
N GLN A 84 -25.30 14.62 -4.61
CA GLN A 84 -26.25 14.69 -5.72
C GLN A 84 -25.87 15.78 -6.74
N TRP A 85 -25.47 16.97 -6.28
CA TRP A 85 -24.97 18.02 -7.16
C TRP A 85 -23.70 17.62 -7.92
N MET A 86 -22.76 16.95 -7.25
CA MET A 86 -21.54 16.44 -7.92
C MET A 86 -21.88 15.39 -8.98
N ASP A 87 -22.81 14.48 -8.69
CA ASP A 87 -23.23 13.42 -9.59
C ASP A 87 -24.00 13.94 -10.80
N SER A 88 -24.73 15.06 -10.66
CA SER A 88 -25.37 15.77 -11.76
C SER A 88 -24.40 16.63 -12.59
N GLY A 89 -23.09 16.57 -12.32
CA GLY A 89 -22.06 17.32 -13.02
C GLY A 89 -21.92 18.79 -12.56
N CYS A 90 -22.65 19.20 -11.53
CA CYS A 90 -22.54 20.54 -10.97
C CYS A 90 -21.20 20.73 -10.26
N ARG A 91 -20.52 21.83 -10.52
CA ARG A 91 -19.32 22.21 -9.78
C ARG A 91 -19.70 22.73 -8.40
N VAL A 92 -19.34 22.01 -7.35
CA VAL A 92 -19.52 22.45 -5.96
C VAL A 92 -18.24 23.10 -5.47
N PRO A 93 -18.20 24.43 -5.25
CA PRO A 93 -17.02 25.12 -4.72
C PRO A 93 -16.61 24.56 -3.36
N GLY A 94 -15.32 24.21 -3.19
CA GLY A 94 -14.82 23.60 -1.96
C GLY A 94 -15.22 22.12 -1.75
N GLY A 95 -16.05 21.55 -2.63
CA GLY A 95 -16.53 20.17 -2.50
C GLY A 95 -17.30 19.97 -1.21
N PHE A 96 -16.96 18.91 -0.44
CA PHE A 96 -17.59 18.65 0.86
C PHE A 96 -17.16 19.63 1.96
N ASN A 97 -16.11 20.41 1.76
CA ASN A 97 -15.57 21.39 2.71
C ASN A 97 -15.40 20.86 4.15
N CYS A 98 -15.18 19.58 4.29
CA CYS A 98 -14.96 18.93 5.58
C CYS A 98 -14.08 17.67 5.41
N ASP A 99 -13.37 17.32 6.48
CA ASP A 99 -12.65 16.06 6.55
C ASP A 99 -13.60 14.87 6.45
N ARG A 100 -13.07 13.75 6.00
CA ARG A 100 -13.80 12.46 5.94
C ARG A 100 -14.13 11.99 7.35
N ALA A 101 -15.27 11.37 7.51
CA ALA A 101 -15.80 10.93 8.80
C ALA A 101 -14.81 10.10 9.62
N PHE A 102 -14.09 9.17 9.01
CA PHE A 102 -13.12 8.32 9.71
C PHE A 102 -11.89 9.09 10.28
N LYS A 103 -11.57 10.28 9.75
CA LYS A 103 -10.43 11.12 10.21
C LYS A 103 -10.78 12.01 11.38
N ARG A 104 -12.05 12.31 11.55
CA ARG A 104 -12.47 13.28 12.56
C ARG A 104 -12.28 12.74 13.98
N VAL A 105 -11.74 13.58 14.82
CA VAL A 105 -11.69 13.33 16.26
C VAL A 105 -13.09 13.50 16.82
N LEU A 106 -13.57 12.50 17.54
CA LEU A 106 -14.87 12.54 18.20
C LEU A 106 -14.76 13.33 19.50
N ARG A 107 -15.78 14.13 19.82
CA ARG A 107 -15.82 14.89 21.06
C ARG A 107 -16.16 13.98 22.24
N GLU A 108 -15.43 14.14 23.33
CA GLU A 108 -15.60 13.35 24.54
C GLU A 108 -17.03 13.45 25.10
N GLU A 109 -17.60 14.66 25.07
CA GLU A 109 -18.99 14.92 25.51
C GLU A 109 -20.03 14.03 24.79
N HIS A 110 -19.88 13.83 23.47
CA HIS A 110 -20.82 12.98 22.72
C HIS A 110 -20.58 11.49 22.97
N ILE A 111 -19.31 11.10 23.19
CA ILE A 111 -18.96 9.72 23.59
C ILE A 111 -19.56 9.40 24.95
N GLU A 112 -19.46 10.33 25.93
CA GLU A 112 -20.04 10.16 27.25
C GLU A 112 -21.57 10.05 27.19
N GLN A 113 -22.23 10.86 26.36
CA GLN A 113 -23.67 10.75 26.12
C GLN A 113 -24.06 9.38 25.58
N ALA A 114 -23.30 8.86 24.61
CA ALA A 114 -23.51 7.51 24.06
C ALA A 114 -23.33 6.43 25.12
N HIS A 115 -22.30 6.56 25.97
CA HIS A 115 -22.05 5.63 27.08
C HIS A 115 -23.18 5.64 28.12
N MET A 116 -23.67 6.83 28.49
CA MET A 116 -24.79 6.96 29.43
C MET A 116 -26.07 6.35 28.87
N ALA A 117 -26.38 6.64 27.59
CA ALA A 117 -27.55 6.10 26.92
C ALA A 117 -27.50 4.58 26.79
N ALA A 118 -26.34 4.04 26.36
CA ALA A 118 -26.15 2.60 26.25
C ALA A 118 -26.25 1.91 27.62
N ARG A 119 -25.65 2.49 28.67
CA ARG A 119 -25.74 1.95 30.03
C ARG A 119 -27.17 1.99 30.57
N GLY A 120 -27.90 3.04 30.28
CA GLY A 120 -29.31 3.18 30.66
C GLY A 120 -30.19 2.10 29.97
N LEU A 121 -29.94 1.83 28.70
CA LEU A 121 -30.68 0.83 27.92
C LEU A 121 -30.39 -0.60 28.36
N TRP A 122 -29.11 -0.92 28.59
CA TRP A 122 -28.67 -2.31 28.85
C TRP A 122 -28.46 -2.64 30.33
N GLY A 123 -28.63 -1.68 31.22
CA GLY A 123 -28.40 -1.84 32.67
C GLY A 123 -26.92 -1.94 33.06
N ALA A 124 -26.02 -2.10 32.11
CA ALA A 124 -24.58 -2.16 32.28
C ALA A 124 -23.88 -1.66 31.02
N GLN A 125 -22.56 -1.43 31.10
CA GLN A 125 -21.77 -1.09 29.92
C GLN A 125 -21.73 -2.29 28.95
N PRO A 126 -22.27 -2.17 27.73
CA PRO A 126 -22.26 -3.28 26.77
C PRO A 126 -20.87 -3.58 26.25
N VAL A 127 -20.67 -4.84 25.85
CA VAL A 127 -19.44 -5.31 25.18
C VAL A 127 -19.76 -5.70 23.75
N VAL A 128 -19.00 -5.17 22.81
CA VAL A 128 -19.16 -5.48 21.39
C VAL A 128 -18.43 -6.79 21.08
N ILE A 129 -19.13 -7.77 20.52
CA ILE A 129 -18.54 -9.05 20.13
C ILE A 129 -18.52 -9.14 18.60
N ASP A 130 -17.33 -9.35 18.03
CA ASP A 130 -17.16 -9.62 16.61
C ASP A 130 -16.54 -11.03 16.43
N PRO A 131 -17.35 -12.05 16.14
CA PRO A 131 -16.88 -13.43 16.08
C PRO A 131 -16.07 -13.74 14.82
N MET A 132 -16.07 -12.88 13.81
CA MET A 132 -15.34 -13.03 12.54
C MET A 132 -14.75 -11.67 12.12
N ALA A 133 -13.86 -11.14 12.96
CA ALA A 133 -13.43 -9.75 12.93
C ALA A 133 -12.62 -9.36 11.67
N GLY A 134 -11.99 -10.32 10.97
CA GLY A 134 -11.20 -10.04 9.80
C GLY A 134 -10.11 -9.00 10.06
N GLY A 135 -10.14 -7.91 9.32
CA GLY A 135 -9.21 -6.79 9.51
C GLY A 135 -9.53 -5.88 10.69
N GLY A 136 -10.57 -6.17 11.49
CA GLY A 136 -10.85 -5.49 12.76
C GLY A 136 -11.58 -4.16 12.68
N SER A 137 -12.36 -3.89 11.64
CA SER A 137 -13.06 -2.59 11.51
C SER A 137 -14.06 -2.33 12.62
N ILE A 138 -14.83 -3.35 13.02
CA ILE A 138 -15.82 -3.23 14.10
C ILE A 138 -15.12 -3.07 15.47
N PRO A 139 -14.18 -3.94 15.88
CA PRO A 139 -13.45 -3.74 17.14
C PRO A 139 -12.70 -2.42 17.21
N LEU A 140 -12.12 -1.96 16.09
CA LEU A 140 -11.44 -0.67 16.02
C LEU A 140 -12.39 0.50 16.32
N GLU A 141 -13.56 0.52 15.69
CA GLU A 141 -14.53 1.60 15.91
C GLU A 141 -15.21 1.50 17.29
N ALA A 142 -15.46 0.31 17.79
CA ALA A 142 -15.92 0.12 19.17
C ALA A 142 -14.91 0.71 20.16
N ALA A 143 -13.64 0.40 20.01
CA ALA A 143 -12.57 0.90 20.84
C ALA A 143 -12.37 2.42 20.71
N ARG A 144 -12.50 3.01 19.51
CA ARG A 144 -12.47 4.47 19.30
C ARG A 144 -13.62 5.21 19.97
N LEU A 145 -14.75 4.52 20.15
CA LEU A 145 -15.90 5.00 20.90
C LEU A 145 -15.80 4.71 22.40
N GLY A 146 -14.73 4.07 22.87
CA GLY A 146 -14.53 3.73 24.29
C GLY A 146 -15.30 2.49 24.77
N PHE A 147 -15.97 1.74 23.86
CA PHE A 147 -16.62 0.47 24.22
C PHE A 147 -15.61 -0.66 24.25
N SER A 148 -15.75 -1.56 25.22
CA SER A 148 -15.02 -2.83 25.26
C SER A 148 -15.43 -3.71 24.09
N SER A 149 -14.48 -4.42 23.49
CA SER A 149 -14.77 -5.36 22.42
C SER A 149 -14.03 -6.68 22.55
N LEU A 150 -14.69 -7.74 22.13
CA LEU A 150 -14.12 -9.08 21.97
C LEU A 150 -14.09 -9.41 20.48
N ALA A 151 -12.90 -9.61 19.95
CA ALA A 151 -12.71 -9.97 18.55
C ALA A 151 -12.19 -11.41 18.45
N ASN A 152 -12.85 -12.22 17.65
CA ASN A 152 -12.40 -13.56 17.32
C ASN A 152 -12.10 -13.66 15.83
N GLU A 153 -11.04 -14.37 15.46
CA GLU A 153 -10.68 -14.56 14.07
C GLU A 153 -9.95 -15.91 13.89
N TYR A 154 -10.27 -16.58 12.80
CA TYR A 154 -9.69 -17.87 12.46
C TYR A 154 -8.38 -17.76 11.67
N ASN A 155 -8.30 -16.74 10.80
CA ASN A 155 -7.15 -16.55 9.93
C ASN A 155 -5.97 -15.95 10.70
N PRO A 156 -4.79 -16.61 10.78
CA PRO A 156 -3.65 -16.11 11.56
C PRO A 156 -3.08 -14.79 11.05
N VAL A 157 -3.23 -14.48 9.75
CA VAL A 157 -2.82 -13.19 9.19
C VAL A 157 -3.75 -12.09 9.70
N ALA A 158 -5.06 -12.34 9.70
CA ALA A 158 -6.02 -11.39 10.24
C ALA A 158 -5.84 -11.19 11.75
N CYS A 159 -5.53 -12.26 12.53
CA CYS A 159 -5.18 -12.13 13.94
C CYS A 159 -3.99 -11.16 14.13
N SER A 160 -2.93 -11.31 13.34
CA SER A 160 -1.77 -10.41 13.40
C SER A 160 -2.13 -8.96 13.01
N VAL A 161 -3.03 -8.79 12.04
CA VAL A 161 -3.55 -7.47 11.67
C VAL A 161 -4.36 -6.86 12.81
N LEU A 162 -5.24 -7.62 13.45
CA LEU A 162 -6.01 -7.19 14.63
C LEU A 162 -5.10 -6.76 15.79
N GLU A 163 -4.11 -7.58 16.14
CA GLU A 163 -3.13 -7.24 17.18
C GLU A 163 -2.44 -5.90 16.86
N ALA A 164 -1.96 -5.74 15.62
CA ALA A 164 -1.19 -4.56 15.22
C ALA A 164 -2.03 -3.29 15.06
N THR A 165 -3.29 -3.41 14.62
CA THR A 165 -4.15 -2.24 14.32
C THR A 165 -5.10 -1.86 15.44
N VAL A 166 -5.47 -2.80 16.30
CA VAL A 166 -6.45 -2.58 17.38
C VAL A 166 -5.80 -2.78 18.74
N ASP A 167 -5.34 -4.00 19.06
CA ASP A 167 -4.92 -4.35 20.41
C ASP A 167 -3.69 -3.54 20.89
N TYR A 168 -2.59 -3.55 20.13
CA TYR A 168 -1.37 -2.85 20.54
C TYR A 168 -1.53 -1.33 20.65
N PRO A 169 -2.19 -0.62 19.71
CA PRO A 169 -2.44 0.81 19.85
C PRO A 169 -3.26 1.16 21.09
N PHE A 170 -4.26 0.35 21.44
CA PHE A 170 -5.07 0.58 22.63
C PHE A 170 -4.32 0.30 23.93
N ARG A 171 -3.53 -0.77 23.97
CA ARG A 171 -2.76 -1.13 25.18
C ARG A 171 -1.60 -0.18 25.47
N TYR A 172 -0.90 0.25 24.43
CA TYR A 172 0.39 0.92 24.57
C TYR A 172 0.38 2.39 24.14
N GLY A 173 -0.67 2.84 23.48
CA GLY A 173 -0.87 4.24 23.08
C GLY A 173 0.33 4.86 22.37
N GLU A 174 0.64 6.10 22.70
CA GLU A 174 1.71 6.87 22.08
C GLU A 174 3.11 6.29 22.34
N ALA A 175 3.30 5.60 23.45
CA ALA A 175 4.57 4.94 23.76
C ALA A 175 4.96 3.88 22.72
N LEU A 176 3.97 3.16 22.16
CA LEU A 176 4.18 2.23 21.05
C LEU A 176 4.73 2.96 19.82
N ALA A 177 4.11 4.06 19.43
CA ALA A 177 4.52 4.84 18.27
C ALA A 177 5.95 5.42 18.44
N ALA A 178 6.29 5.88 19.64
CA ALA A 178 7.62 6.39 19.95
C ALA A 178 8.70 5.29 19.84
N LYS A 179 8.43 4.12 20.44
CA LYS A 179 9.33 2.96 20.34
C LYS A 179 9.45 2.44 18.92
N ALA A 180 8.34 2.34 18.18
CA ALA A 180 8.35 1.90 16.79
C ALA A 180 9.20 2.84 15.92
N ARG A 181 9.04 4.16 16.07
CA ARG A 181 9.88 5.17 15.36
C ARG A 181 11.37 5.03 15.69
N LYS A 182 11.70 4.82 16.99
CA LYS A 182 13.10 4.61 17.42
C LYS A 182 13.71 3.39 16.73
N TRP A 183 13.03 2.25 16.78
CA TRP A 183 13.52 1.01 16.19
C TRP A 183 13.55 1.06 14.66
N ALA A 184 12.58 1.70 14.03
CA ALA A 184 12.57 1.90 12.58
C ALA A 184 13.81 2.67 12.11
N LYS A 185 14.23 3.73 12.81
CA LYS A 185 15.47 4.48 12.50
C LYS A 185 16.73 3.61 12.64
N VAL A 186 16.82 2.80 13.69
CA VAL A 186 17.95 1.88 13.89
C VAL A 186 18.02 0.85 12.76
N TRP A 187 16.89 0.31 12.40
CA TRP A 187 16.74 -0.66 11.34
C TRP A 187 17.04 -0.07 9.96
N GLU A 188 16.47 1.10 9.63
CA GLU A 188 16.77 1.86 8.41
C GLU A 188 18.27 2.07 8.23
N LYS A 189 18.98 2.55 9.27
CA LYS A 189 20.43 2.76 9.22
C LYS A 189 21.20 1.48 8.88
N LYS A 190 20.84 0.35 9.46
CA LYS A 190 21.52 -0.93 9.20
C LYS A 190 21.24 -1.49 7.82
N VAL A 191 19.97 -1.37 7.35
CA VAL A 191 19.62 -1.77 5.99
C VAL A 191 20.35 -0.89 4.98
N ALA A 192 20.35 0.43 5.19
CA ALA A 192 21.07 1.37 4.34
C ALA A 192 22.56 1.03 4.24
N GLN A 193 23.23 0.74 5.36
CA GLN A 193 24.65 0.32 5.37
C GLN A 193 24.92 -0.95 4.56
N ARG A 194 24.01 -1.95 4.64
CA ARG A 194 24.17 -3.20 3.87
C ARG A 194 23.92 -3.03 2.38
N LEU A 195 23.04 -2.11 2.03
CA LEU A 195 22.60 -1.90 0.65
C LEU A 195 23.34 -0.77 -0.07
N SER A 196 24.12 0.06 0.64
CA SER A 196 24.79 1.25 0.07
C SER A 196 25.59 0.94 -1.20
N ARG A 197 26.31 -0.18 -1.24
CA ARG A 197 27.08 -0.61 -2.42
C ARG A 197 26.23 -0.91 -3.66
N PHE A 198 24.92 -1.09 -3.51
CA PHE A 198 23.98 -1.36 -4.61
C PHE A 198 23.16 -0.13 -5.01
N TYR A 199 23.31 0.97 -4.27
CA TYR A 199 22.62 2.24 -4.49
C TYR A 199 23.62 3.38 -4.37
N PRO A 200 24.36 3.70 -5.45
CA PRO A 200 25.37 4.74 -5.42
C PRO A 200 24.80 6.09 -5.04
N GLU A 201 25.57 6.86 -4.30
CA GLU A 201 25.22 8.22 -3.93
C GLU A 201 25.50 9.18 -5.07
N HIS A 202 24.56 10.05 -5.39
CA HIS A 202 24.73 11.15 -6.32
C HIS A 202 25.07 12.42 -5.54
N ARG A 203 26.24 13.01 -5.79
CA ARG A 203 26.87 14.07 -4.98
C ARG A 203 25.98 15.25 -4.59
N LEU A 204 24.96 15.59 -5.38
CA LEU A 204 24.14 16.80 -5.18
C LEU A 204 22.64 16.53 -5.01
N ALA A 205 22.21 15.28 -5.07
CA ALA A 205 20.78 14.95 -5.09
C ALA A 205 20.51 13.52 -4.59
N LYS A 206 19.33 13.32 -4.03
CA LYS A 206 18.88 11.96 -3.67
C LYS A 206 18.24 11.28 -4.89
N VAL A 207 18.57 10.01 -5.10
CA VAL A 207 17.86 9.22 -6.11
C VAL A 207 16.38 9.12 -5.71
N HIS A 208 15.53 9.56 -6.63
CA HIS A 208 14.07 9.48 -6.49
C HIS A 208 13.53 8.21 -7.11
N ALA A 209 14.02 7.86 -8.31
CA ALA A 209 13.62 6.65 -9.02
C ALA A 209 14.68 6.20 -10.04
N TYR A 210 14.76 4.89 -10.25
CA TYR A 210 15.45 4.26 -11.37
C TYR A 210 14.39 3.81 -12.38
N ILE A 211 14.56 4.18 -13.65
CA ILE A 211 13.58 3.93 -14.71
C ILE A 211 14.12 2.88 -15.67
N PHE A 212 13.40 1.77 -15.76
CA PHE A 212 13.78 0.60 -16.54
C PHE A 212 12.88 0.41 -17.75
N ALA A 213 13.45 -0.14 -18.82
CA ALA A 213 12.73 -0.72 -19.93
C ALA A 213 12.86 -2.25 -19.89
N ARG A 214 11.81 -2.98 -20.24
CA ARG A 214 11.95 -4.37 -20.63
C ARG A 214 12.64 -4.42 -21.99
N THR A 215 13.51 -5.39 -22.20
CA THR A 215 14.18 -5.59 -23.49
C THR A 215 14.02 -7.02 -23.97
N VAL A 216 13.96 -7.22 -25.27
CA VAL A 216 13.95 -8.54 -25.90
C VAL A 216 15.00 -8.57 -27.01
N PRO A 217 15.57 -9.73 -27.36
CA PRO A 217 16.41 -9.85 -28.53
C PRO A 217 15.62 -9.43 -29.77
N CYS A 218 16.20 -8.58 -30.61
CA CYS A 218 15.63 -8.27 -31.93
C CYS A 218 15.66 -9.54 -32.80
N PRO A 219 14.57 -9.89 -33.51
CA PRO A 219 14.55 -11.10 -34.36
C PRO A 219 15.70 -11.17 -35.34
N ASP A 220 16.05 -10.03 -35.95
CA ASP A 220 17.02 -9.98 -37.04
C ASP A 220 18.48 -9.87 -36.55
N THR A 221 18.71 -9.10 -35.51
CA THR A 221 20.08 -8.77 -35.08
C THR A 221 20.50 -9.44 -33.77
N GLN A 222 19.53 -10.02 -33.02
CA GLN A 222 19.68 -10.58 -31.68
C GLN A 222 20.14 -9.57 -30.64
N HIS A 223 20.26 -8.28 -30.97
CA HIS A 223 20.56 -7.23 -30.01
C HIS A 223 19.37 -6.92 -29.12
N GLN A 224 19.62 -6.62 -27.84
CA GLN A 224 18.56 -6.32 -26.88
C GLN A 224 17.90 -4.96 -27.19
N THR A 225 16.68 -4.99 -27.71
CA THR A 225 15.89 -3.80 -28.03
C THR A 225 14.89 -3.49 -26.93
N PRO A 226 14.75 -2.22 -26.49
CA PRO A 226 13.83 -1.85 -25.42
C PRO A 226 12.38 -1.78 -25.91
N LEU A 227 11.47 -2.18 -25.04
CA LEU A 227 10.02 -2.12 -25.20
C LEU A 227 9.48 -0.96 -24.36
N VAL A 228 9.47 0.24 -24.91
CA VAL A 228 9.05 1.46 -24.22
C VAL A 228 7.79 2.03 -24.86
N PRO A 229 6.67 2.05 -24.13
CA PRO A 229 5.40 2.57 -24.64
C PRO A 229 5.38 4.10 -24.72
N ASP A 230 6.23 4.75 -23.95
CA ASP A 230 6.29 6.22 -23.89
C ASP A 230 7.67 6.68 -23.38
N TRP A 231 8.37 7.45 -24.19
CA TRP A 231 9.67 7.99 -23.84
C TRP A 231 9.63 9.25 -22.98
N HIS A 232 8.44 9.74 -22.63
CA HIS A 232 8.33 10.87 -21.72
C HIS A 232 8.62 10.44 -20.28
N LEU A 233 9.56 11.12 -19.66
CA LEU A 233 9.89 10.97 -18.24
C LEU A 233 9.06 11.92 -17.38
N LEU A 234 8.63 13.06 -17.96
CA LEU A 234 7.77 14.05 -17.29
C LEU A 234 6.83 14.72 -18.31
N ARG A 235 5.53 14.68 -18.00
CA ARG A 235 4.46 15.36 -18.76
C ARG A 235 3.67 16.29 -17.86
N PRO A 236 4.16 17.51 -17.55
CA PRO A 236 3.41 18.44 -16.73
C PRO A 236 2.19 18.96 -17.50
N LYS A 237 1.12 19.36 -16.77
CA LYS A 237 -0.07 20.00 -17.37
C LYS A 237 0.30 21.31 -18.08
N SER A 238 1.30 22.04 -17.56
CA SER A 238 1.88 23.26 -18.14
C SER A 238 3.40 23.20 -18.02
N GLY A 239 4.13 23.77 -18.98
CA GLY A 239 5.59 23.87 -18.97
C GLY A 239 6.32 22.84 -19.82
N THR A 240 7.61 22.67 -19.56
CA THR A 240 8.54 21.87 -20.34
C THR A 240 8.38 20.39 -20.06
N ARG A 241 8.27 19.58 -21.09
CA ARG A 241 8.30 18.11 -21.03
C ARG A 241 9.73 17.63 -20.94
N VAL A 242 9.95 16.46 -20.34
CA VAL A 242 11.25 15.79 -20.35
C VAL A 242 11.09 14.45 -21.06
N VAL A 243 11.96 14.19 -22.02
CA VAL A 243 11.90 13.01 -22.90
C VAL A 243 13.25 12.31 -22.88
N ALA A 244 13.25 10.98 -22.88
CA ALA A 244 14.42 10.15 -23.13
C ALA A 244 14.48 9.81 -24.63
N ARG A 245 15.45 10.36 -25.36
CA ARG A 245 15.66 10.05 -26.76
C ARG A 245 16.66 8.89 -26.88
N PRO A 246 16.28 7.74 -27.48
CA PRO A 246 17.21 6.64 -27.69
C PRO A 246 18.29 7.01 -28.73
N ILE A 247 19.51 6.67 -28.42
CA ILE A 247 20.69 6.74 -29.29
C ILE A 247 21.12 5.31 -29.56
N VAL A 248 21.16 4.90 -30.81
CA VAL A 248 21.44 3.53 -31.22
C VAL A 248 22.81 3.43 -31.87
N GLN A 249 23.65 2.58 -31.34
CA GLN A 249 24.97 2.24 -31.91
C GLN A 249 24.84 0.90 -32.65
N LYS A 250 24.40 0.97 -33.90
CA LYS A 250 24.05 -0.23 -34.71
C LYS A 250 25.18 -1.22 -34.84
N LYS A 251 26.44 -0.74 -34.99
CA LYS A 251 27.61 -1.61 -35.16
C LYS A 251 27.96 -2.36 -33.86
N GLU A 252 27.75 -1.73 -32.74
CA GLU A 252 28.06 -2.29 -31.41
C GLU A 252 26.89 -3.08 -30.81
N GLY A 253 25.69 -2.98 -31.41
CA GLY A 253 24.49 -3.63 -30.90
C GLY A 253 24.01 -3.08 -29.56
N THR A 254 24.37 -1.84 -29.26
CA THR A 254 24.03 -1.19 -27.99
C THR A 254 23.14 0.04 -28.21
N TRP A 255 22.47 0.46 -27.16
CA TRP A 255 21.68 1.68 -27.15
C TRP A 255 21.83 2.39 -25.80
N SER A 256 21.67 3.69 -25.83
CA SER A 256 21.66 4.59 -24.68
C SER A 256 20.54 5.61 -24.84
N VAL A 257 20.41 6.54 -23.93
CA VAL A 257 19.46 7.64 -24.05
C VAL A 257 20.12 9.00 -23.79
N GLU A 258 19.63 10.00 -24.50
CA GLU A 258 19.85 11.39 -24.19
C GLU A 258 18.58 11.98 -23.55
N ILE A 259 18.74 12.82 -22.52
CA ILE A 259 17.61 13.45 -21.84
C ILE A 259 17.39 14.85 -22.40
N LEU A 260 16.25 15.04 -23.05
CA LEU A 260 15.89 16.30 -23.70
C LEU A 260 14.78 17.01 -22.91
N LYS A 261 14.87 18.34 -22.88
CA LYS A 261 13.80 19.22 -22.44
C LYS A 261 13.08 19.78 -23.67
N VAL A 262 11.83 19.40 -23.86
CA VAL A 262 11.03 19.77 -25.02
C VAL A 262 9.94 20.76 -24.63
N GLY A 263 9.95 21.95 -25.21
CA GLY A 263 8.89 22.95 -25.04
C GLY A 263 7.60 22.56 -25.77
N ARG A 264 6.57 23.40 -25.69
CA ARG A 264 5.25 23.16 -26.33
C ARG A 264 5.12 23.68 -27.76
N GLY A 265 6.16 24.32 -28.32
CA GLY A 265 6.11 24.88 -29.68
C GLY A 265 6.02 23.79 -30.77
N ALA A 266 5.32 24.08 -31.88
CA ALA A 266 5.08 23.11 -32.96
C ALA A 266 6.37 22.52 -33.57
N GLY A 267 7.49 23.27 -33.59
CA GLY A 267 8.78 22.79 -34.07
C GLY A 267 9.52 21.85 -33.11
N GLN A 268 9.06 21.70 -31.88
CA GLN A 268 9.69 20.83 -30.88
C GLN A 268 8.96 19.49 -30.67
N ILE A 269 7.76 19.31 -31.23
CA ILE A 269 6.99 18.05 -31.18
C ILE A 269 7.74 16.95 -31.92
N ASN A 270 8.46 17.28 -32.99
CA ASN A 270 9.28 16.36 -33.79
C ASN A 270 10.52 15.79 -33.06
N GLN A 271 10.83 16.28 -31.86
CA GLN A 271 11.94 15.76 -31.03
C GLN A 271 11.53 14.62 -30.10
N THR A 272 10.24 14.30 -30.04
CA THR A 272 9.75 13.17 -29.22
C THR A 272 9.88 11.87 -30.03
N PRO A 273 10.65 10.88 -29.54
CA PRO A 273 10.78 9.61 -30.23
C PRO A 273 9.46 8.86 -30.27
N SER A 274 9.24 8.12 -31.35
CA SER A 274 8.11 7.20 -31.45
C SER A 274 8.23 6.10 -30.39
N PRO A 275 7.13 5.63 -29.78
CA PRO A 275 7.14 4.48 -28.91
C PRO A 275 7.78 3.26 -29.58
N SER A 276 8.56 2.49 -28.82
CA SER A 276 9.09 1.19 -29.30
C SER A 276 8.23 0.00 -28.87
N TYR A 277 7.08 0.26 -28.22
CA TYR A 277 6.11 -0.75 -27.81
C TYR A 277 4.70 -0.18 -27.78
N GLY A 278 3.75 -0.93 -28.33
CA GLY A 278 2.32 -0.61 -28.29
C GLY A 278 1.49 -1.81 -28.77
N ASP A 279 0.26 -1.93 -28.25
CA ASP A 279 -0.70 -2.99 -28.63
C ASP A 279 -0.11 -4.42 -28.59
N GLY A 280 0.75 -4.67 -27.61
CA GLY A 280 1.43 -5.97 -27.44
C GLY A 280 2.61 -6.20 -28.38
N LYS A 281 2.90 -5.31 -29.32
CA LYS A 281 3.95 -5.43 -30.33
C LYS A 281 5.10 -4.48 -30.03
N GLY A 282 6.32 -4.89 -30.40
CA GLY A 282 7.51 -4.07 -30.30
C GLY A 282 7.92 -3.50 -31.67
N ILE A 283 8.80 -2.50 -31.65
CA ILE A 283 9.53 -2.00 -32.80
C ILE A 283 11.02 -2.03 -32.47
N SER A 284 11.80 -2.71 -33.27
CA SER A 284 13.25 -2.77 -33.09
C SER A 284 13.88 -1.40 -33.27
N LEU A 285 14.67 -0.93 -32.31
CA LEU A 285 15.46 0.29 -32.48
C LEU A 285 16.59 0.15 -33.51
N PHE A 286 17.00 -1.07 -33.82
CA PHE A 286 18.13 -1.35 -34.72
C PHE A 286 17.71 -1.42 -36.20
N THR A 287 16.54 -2.04 -36.46
CA THR A 287 16.06 -2.31 -37.82
C THR A 287 14.78 -1.55 -38.22
N ASN A 288 14.10 -0.96 -37.22
CA ASN A 288 12.74 -0.37 -37.31
C ASN A 288 11.65 -1.39 -37.72
N LEU A 289 11.97 -2.69 -37.70
CA LEU A 289 10.98 -3.72 -37.97
C LEU A 289 10.12 -4.02 -36.76
N GLN A 290 8.89 -4.44 -37.03
CA GLN A 290 7.93 -4.82 -36.03
C GLN A 290 8.31 -6.18 -35.41
N ILE A 291 8.24 -6.24 -34.07
CA ILE A 291 8.43 -7.46 -33.27
C ILE A 291 7.04 -7.97 -32.87
N PRO A 292 6.62 -9.16 -33.32
CA PRO A 292 5.30 -9.70 -33.02
C PRO A 292 5.10 -9.95 -31.51
N ALA A 293 3.86 -9.84 -31.05
CA ALA A 293 3.51 -10.10 -29.64
C ALA A 293 3.89 -11.51 -29.18
N GLU A 294 3.67 -12.49 -30.05
CA GLU A 294 3.99 -13.91 -29.77
C GLU A 294 5.50 -14.14 -29.61
N TYR A 295 6.32 -13.46 -30.40
CA TYR A 295 7.77 -13.50 -30.26
C TYR A 295 8.21 -12.92 -28.90
N ILE A 296 7.63 -11.77 -28.50
CA ILE A 296 7.93 -11.13 -27.20
C ILE A 296 7.57 -12.07 -26.05
N LYS A 297 6.40 -12.71 -26.09
CA LYS A 297 5.96 -13.67 -25.08
C LYS A 297 6.88 -14.89 -25.04
N ALA A 298 7.20 -15.48 -26.20
CA ALA A 298 8.09 -16.63 -26.28
C ALA A 298 9.49 -16.33 -25.70
N LYS A 299 10.07 -15.17 -26.04
CA LYS A 299 11.37 -14.73 -25.49
C LYS A 299 11.31 -14.44 -23.99
N ALA A 300 10.20 -13.91 -23.50
CA ALA A 300 10.00 -13.72 -22.08
C ALA A 300 9.92 -15.06 -21.33
N GLN A 301 9.17 -16.02 -21.84
CA GLN A 301 9.04 -17.37 -21.27
C GLN A 301 10.37 -18.17 -21.32
N ALA A 302 11.17 -17.93 -22.34
CA ALA A 302 12.53 -18.49 -22.45
C ALA A 302 13.56 -17.81 -21.51
N GLY A 303 13.16 -16.79 -20.72
CA GLY A 303 14.06 -16.05 -19.83
C GLY A 303 15.01 -15.08 -20.54
N GLU A 304 14.78 -14.81 -21.83
CA GLU A 304 15.61 -13.90 -22.64
C GLU A 304 15.16 -12.43 -22.55
N MET A 305 13.99 -12.16 -21.96
CA MET A 305 13.55 -10.80 -21.63
C MET A 305 14.37 -10.27 -20.45
N LYS A 306 14.98 -9.10 -20.63
CA LYS A 306 15.82 -8.46 -19.62
C LYS A 306 15.26 -7.10 -19.18
N ASN A 307 15.90 -6.49 -18.21
CA ASN A 307 15.62 -5.13 -17.76
C ASN A 307 16.85 -4.25 -18.02
N ALA A 308 16.66 -3.16 -18.73
CA ALA A 308 17.70 -2.16 -18.96
C ALA A 308 17.36 -0.88 -18.21
N LEU A 309 18.26 -0.41 -17.34
CA LEU A 309 18.17 0.90 -16.73
C LEU A 309 18.50 1.95 -17.77
N TYR A 310 17.58 2.86 -18.07
CA TYR A 310 17.82 3.88 -19.09
C TYR A 310 17.75 5.32 -18.57
N ALA A 311 17.13 5.56 -17.41
CA ALA A 311 17.15 6.88 -16.80
C ALA A 311 17.14 6.80 -15.27
N VAL A 312 17.73 7.81 -14.63
CA VAL A 312 17.73 8.01 -13.19
C VAL A 312 17.09 9.36 -12.87
N ALA A 313 16.08 9.34 -12.05
CA ALA A 313 15.42 10.54 -11.53
C ALA A 313 16.09 10.95 -10.22
N LEU A 314 16.62 12.15 -10.16
CA LEU A 314 17.25 12.74 -8.99
C LEU A 314 16.38 13.84 -8.41
N LYS A 315 16.25 13.90 -7.09
CA LYS A 315 15.47 14.92 -6.38
C LYS A 315 16.38 15.83 -5.56
N THR A 316 16.35 17.12 -5.89
CA THR A 316 16.95 18.20 -5.11
C THR A 316 15.84 19.08 -4.57
N ASN A 317 15.72 19.23 -3.25
CA ASN A 317 14.66 20.00 -2.60
C ASN A 317 13.27 19.66 -3.18
N GLN A 318 12.71 20.52 -4.05
CA GLN A 318 11.39 20.30 -4.65
C GLN A 318 11.45 19.94 -6.15
N ARG A 319 12.65 19.90 -6.77
CA ARG A 319 12.80 19.64 -8.20
C ARG A 319 13.26 18.21 -8.47
N ILE A 320 12.67 17.58 -9.48
CA ILE A 320 13.12 16.30 -10.01
C ILE A 320 13.81 16.60 -11.34
N THR A 321 15.03 16.07 -11.48
CA THR A 321 15.82 16.08 -12.72
C THR A 321 16.05 14.66 -13.18
N PHE A 322 16.22 14.48 -14.49
CA PHE A 322 16.44 13.17 -15.09
C PHE A 322 17.80 13.15 -15.76
N HIS A 323 18.51 12.03 -15.65
CA HIS A 323 19.84 11.81 -16.19
C HIS A 323 19.95 10.42 -16.80
N PRO A 324 20.81 10.20 -17.81
CA PRO A 324 21.21 8.86 -18.17
C PRO A 324 21.86 8.14 -16.97
N PRO A 325 21.82 6.81 -16.87
CA PRO A 325 22.51 6.09 -15.82
C PRO A 325 24.03 6.30 -15.92
N SER A 326 24.67 6.50 -14.78
CA SER A 326 26.14 6.57 -14.70
C SER A 326 26.76 5.16 -14.78
N ALA A 327 28.04 5.09 -15.04
CA ALA A 327 28.78 3.82 -14.98
C ALA A 327 28.71 3.18 -13.59
N GLU A 328 28.65 3.99 -12.53
CA GLU A 328 28.48 3.50 -11.16
C GLU A 328 27.10 2.91 -10.92
N ASP A 329 26.02 3.50 -11.49
CA ASP A 329 24.67 2.94 -11.41
C ASP A 329 24.61 1.54 -12.05
N LEU A 330 25.24 1.37 -13.22
CA LEU A 330 25.26 0.10 -13.94
C LEU A 330 26.09 -0.95 -13.18
N LYS A 331 27.30 -0.59 -12.71
CA LYS A 331 28.12 -1.47 -11.87
C LYS A 331 27.42 -1.91 -10.60
N ALA A 332 26.65 -1.01 -9.97
CA ALA A 332 25.88 -1.32 -8.77
C ALA A 332 24.73 -2.31 -9.05
N LEU A 333 24.08 -2.22 -10.23
CA LEU A 333 23.09 -3.21 -10.66
C LEU A 333 23.71 -4.59 -10.85
N GLU A 334 24.80 -4.68 -11.57
CA GLU A 334 25.54 -5.95 -11.77
C GLU A 334 26.02 -6.54 -10.45
N ALA A 335 26.50 -5.69 -9.53
CA ALA A 335 26.90 -6.14 -8.19
C ALA A 335 25.72 -6.71 -7.40
N ALA A 336 24.54 -6.11 -7.52
CA ALA A 336 23.31 -6.62 -6.89
C ALA A 336 22.88 -7.96 -7.48
N GLU A 337 22.98 -8.16 -8.79
CA GLU A 337 22.66 -9.42 -9.46
C GLU A 337 23.61 -10.54 -9.01
N ARG A 338 24.94 -10.27 -9.00
CA ARG A 338 25.95 -11.22 -8.53
C ARG A 338 25.70 -11.61 -7.07
N GLU A 339 25.39 -10.63 -6.22
CA GLU A 339 25.14 -10.89 -4.80
C GLU A 339 23.85 -11.68 -4.58
N LEU A 340 22.78 -11.35 -5.29
CA LEU A 340 21.55 -12.14 -5.23
C LEU A 340 21.79 -13.58 -5.67
N LYS A 341 22.48 -13.79 -6.79
CA LYS A 341 22.82 -15.12 -7.28
C LYS A 341 23.62 -15.94 -6.25
N ARG A 342 24.53 -15.29 -5.52
CA ARG A 342 25.31 -15.91 -4.44
C ARG A 342 24.45 -16.30 -3.24
N LEU A 343 23.51 -15.44 -2.84
CA LEU A 343 22.71 -15.62 -1.61
C LEU A 343 21.44 -16.43 -1.82
N ARG A 344 20.89 -16.44 -3.04
CA ARG A 344 19.60 -17.03 -3.38
C ARG A 344 19.46 -18.49 -2.93
N PRO A 345 20.41 -19.41 -3.19
CA PRO A 345 20.24 -20.82 -2.79
C PRO A 345 20.04 -21.00 -1.27
N GLY A 346 20.79 -20.24 -0.45
CA GLY A 346 20.65 -20.26 1.00
C GLY A 346 19.34 -19.65 1.48
N TRP A 347 18.82 -18.66 0.76
CA TRP A 347 17.56 -18.01 1.10
C TRP A 347 16.34 -18.82 0.68
N GLU A 348 16.42 -19.56 -0.41
CA GLU A 348 15.41 -20.54 -0.83
C GLU A 348 15.33 -21.70 0.16
N LYS A 349 16.49 -22.29 0.54
CA LYS A 349 16.55 -23.33 1.56
C LYS A 349 15.99 -22.86 2.93
N ALA A 350 16.18 -21.59 3.26
CA ALA A 350 15.65 -20.98 4.47
C ALA A 350 14.19 -20.50 4.34
N ASN A 351 13.55 -20.72 3.21
CA ASN A 351 12.19 -20.28 2.88
C ASN A 351 11.94 -18.79 3.12
N ILE A 352 12.90 -17.96 2.69
CA ILE A 352 12.85 -16.49 2.86
C ILE A 352 12.38 -15.82 1.57
N ILE A 353 12.69 -16.43 0.42
CA ILE A 353 12.24 -15.98 -0.89
C ILE A 353 10.93 -16.71 -1.24
N PRO A 354 9.91 -16.00 -1.73
CA PRO A 354 8.66 -16.63 -2.17
C PRO A 354 8.90 -17.40 -3.47
N THR A 355 9.08 -18.72 -3.32
CA THR A 355 9.30 -19.67 -4.44
C THR A 355 8.00 -20.29 -4.94
N GLU A 356 6.88 -19.91 -4.34
CA GLU A 356 5.56 -20.40 -4.74
C GLU A 356 5.23 -19.97 -6.16
N LEU A 357 4.57 -20.88 -6.89
CA LEU A 357 4.08 -20.60 -8.23
C LEU A 357 3.00 -19.52 -8.19
N TYR A 358 3.02 -18.66 -9.20
CA TYR A 358 1.91 -17.73 -9.43
C TYR A 358 0.66 -18.53 -9.82
N PRO A 359 -0.52 -18.23 -9.23
CA PRO A 359 -1.73 -19.03 -9.46
C PRO A 359 -2.09 -19.16 -10.95
N GLU A 360 -2.50 -20.37 -11.36
CA GLU A 360 -2.95 -20.63 -12.74
C GLU A 360 -4.24 -19.91 -13.06
N VAL A 361 -5.17 -19.89 -12.09
CA VAL A 361 -6.42 -19.16 -12.19
C VAL A 361 -6.23 -17.82 -11.48
N SER A 362 -5.91 -16.78 -12.25
CA SER A 362 -5.79 -15.41 -11.76
C SER A 362 -6.47 -14.46 -12.72
N SER A 363 -7.04 -13.37 -12.20
CA SER A 363 -7.55 -12.27 -13.01
C SER A 363 -6.45 -11.51 -13.77
N ASP A 364 -5.18 -11.71 -13.40
CA ASP A 364 -4.01 -11.15 -14.07
C ASP A 364 -3.07 -12.27 -14.53
N GLU A 365 -3.14 -12.64 -15.80
CA GLU A 365 -2.29 -13.67 -16.41
C GLU A 365 -0.93 -13.14 -16.86
N ARG A 366 -0.70 -11.83 -16.84
CA ARG A 366 0.52 -11.19 -17.33
C ARG A 366 1.82 -11.76 -16.74
N PRO A 367 1.93 -12.04 -15.43
CA PRO A 367 3.17 -12.59 -14.89
C PRO A 367 3.59 -13.89 -15.60
N ARG A 368 2.70 -14.85 -15.74
CA ARG A 368 3.01 -16.13 -16.43
C ARG A 368 3.28 -15.93 -17.92
N THR A 369 2.46 -15.12 -18.58
CA THR A 369 2.61 -14.79 -20.00
C THR A 369 3.99 -14.19 -20.31
N TYR A 370 4.54 -13.42 -19.40
CA TYR A 370 5.84 -12.75 -19.57
C TYR A 370 6.97 -13.37 -18.72
N GLY A 371 6.93 -14.70 -18.51
CA GLY A 371 8.04 -15.46 -17.96
C GLY A 371 8.33 -15.24 -16.48
N MET A 372 7.31 -14.93 -15.69
CA MET A 372 7.41 -14.77 -14.24
C MET A 372 6.52 -15.82 -13.53
N PRO A 373 6.89 -17.12 -13.57
CA PRO A 373 6.07 -18.20 -13.01
C PRO A 373 6.03 -18.20 -11.47
N HIS A 374 6.96 -17.56 -10.80
CA HIS A 374 7.00 -17.49 -9.34
C HIS A 374 6.81 -16.06 -8.85
N TRP A 375 6.33 -15.90 -7.63
CA TRP A 375 6.17 -14.58 -7.01
C TRP A 375 7.49 -13.81 -6.92
N ALA A 376 8.62 -14.49 -6.70
CA ALA A 376 9.94 -13.87 -6.68
C ALA A 376 10.34 -13.24 -8.02
N ASP A 377 9.84 -13.77 -9.14
CA ASP A 377 10.23 -13.33 -10.49
C ASP A 377 9.63 -11.96 -10.86
N MET A 378 8.64 -11.49 -10.07
CA MET A 378 8.07 -10.16 -10.25
C MET A 378 9.02 -9.03 -9.81
N PHE A 379 10.08 -9.37 -9.08
CA PHE A 379 11.04 -8.40 -8.57
C PHE A 379 12.32 -8.41 -9.39
N SER A 380 12.87 -7.24 -9.69
CA SER A 380 14.24 -7.19 -10.21
C SER A 380 15.23 -7.73 -9.17
N PRO A 381 16.40 -8.24 -9.58
CA PRO A 381 17.41 -8.78 -8.66
C PRO A 381 17.74 -7.83 -7.50
N ARG A 382 17.90 -6.53 -7.80
CA ARG A 382 18.18 -5.52 -6.79
C ARG A 382 17.02 -5.29 -5.83
N GLN A 383 15.77 -5.33 -6.33
CA GLN A 383 14.58 -5.22 -5.48
C GLN A 383 14.45 -6.43 -4.55
N LEU A 384 14.60 -7.64 -5.08
CA LEU A 384 14.50 -8.87 -4.28
C LEU A 384 15.59 -8.91 -3.21
N LEU A 385 16.84 -8.55 -3.56
CA LEU A 385 17.94 -8.40 -2.61
C LEU A 385 17.60 -7.41 -1.50
N CYS A 386 17.03 -6.27 -1.85
CA CYS A 386 16.62 -5.24 -0.90
C CYS A 386 15.54 -5.77 0.06
N PHE A 387 14.47 -6.35 -0.46
CA PHE A 387 13.37 -6.88 0.36
C PHE A 387 13.84 -7.98 1.32
N VAL A 388 14.67 -8.91 0.85
CA VAL A 388 15.17 -9.99 1.72
C VAL A 388 16.11 -9.46 2.80
N CYS A 389 17.01 -8.53 2.45
CA CYS A 389 17.85 -7.86 3.44
C CYS A 389 17.01 -7.13 4.49
N TRP A 390 15.93 -6.53 4.06
CA TRP A 390 15.00 -5.80 4.91
C TRP A 390 14.30 -6.75 5.90
N LEU A 391 13.69 -7.83 5.41
CA LEU A 391 12.99 -8.84 6.22
C LEU A 391 13.91 -9.52 7.24
N ARG A 392 15.11 -9.94 6.83
CA ARG A 392 16.07 -10.62 7.73
C ARG A 392 16.53 -9.71 8.88
N ASN A 393 16.75 -8.45 8.61
CA ASN A 393 17.12 -7.51 9.67
C ASN A 393 15.95 -7.28 10.65
N CYS A 394 14.71 -7.22 10.18
CA CYS A 394 13.52 -7.10 11.03
C CYS A 394 13.42 -8.30 11.99
N GLY A 395 13.52 -9.53 11.50
CA GLY A 395 13.45 -10.75 12.32
C GLY A 395 14.54 -10.84 13.39
N THR A 396 15.77 -10.44 13.08
CA THR A 396 16.88 -10.44 14.04
C THR A 396 16.64 -9.44 15.18
N TYR A 397 15.97 -8.31 14.92
CA TYR A 397 15.63 -7.34 15.96
C TYR A 397 14.46 -7.76 16.82
N ALA A 398 13.42 -8.33 16.22
CA ALA A 398 12.28 -8.86 16.96
C ALA A 398 12.72 -9.90 17.99
N GLN A 399 13.67 -10.76 17.64
CA GLN A 399 14.21 -11.74 18.57
C GLN A 399 15.06 -11.15 19.71
N ARG A 400 15.78 -10.05 19.45
CA ARG A 400 16.67 -9.42 20.46
C ARG A 400 15.95 -8.44 21.39
N SER A 401 14.84 -7.86 20.96
CA SER A 401 14.11 -6.83 21.70
C SER A 401 13.01 -7.39 22.60
N LEU A 402 12.68 -8.67 22.49
CA LEU A 402 11.71 -9.30 23.39
C LEU A 402 12.41 -9.77 24.67
N PRO A 403 11.83 -9.47 25.86
CA PRO A 403 12.35 -9.99 27.10
C PRO A 403 12.26 -11.52 27.11
N PRO A 404 13.20 -12.20 27.80
CA PRO A 404 13.30 -13.68 27.77
C PRO A 404 12.06 -14.44 28.27
N ARG A 405 11.13 -13.74 28.95
CA ARG A 405 9.91 -14.31 29.53
C ARG A 405 8.64 -14.21 28.67
N VAL A 406 8.71 -13.74 27.43
CA VAL A 406 7.55 -13.76 26.55
C VAL A 406 7.33 -15.19 26.04
N PRO A 407 6.18 -15.82 26.30
CA PRO A 407 5.89 -17.16 25.82
C PRO A 407 6.14 -17.29 24.31
N ARG A 408 6.61 -18.44 23.85
CA ARG A 408 6.87 -18.69 22.40
C ARG A 408 5.65 -18.42 21.53
N SER A 409 4.44 -18.50 22.06
CA SER A 409 3.18 -18.16 21.42
C SER A 409 3.00 -16.67 21.09
N VAL A 410 3.79 -15.78 21.71
CA VAL A 410 3.71 -14.31 21.53
C VAL A 410 4.94 -13.78 20.76
N ARG A 411 5.94 -14.61 20.47
CA ARG A 411 7.06 -14.19 19.64
C ARG A 411 6.59 -14.10 18.19
N PRO A 412 6.69 -12.93 17.54
CA PRO A 412 6.45 -12.86 16.11
C PRO A 412 7.52 -13.70 15.42
N SER A 413 7.17 -14.93 15.07
CA SER A 413 8.01 -15.75 14.22
C SER A 413 7.90 -15.17 12.82
N CYS A 414 9.00 -14.73 12.24
CA CYS A 414 9.12 -14.51 10.79
C CYS A 414 8.90 -15.82 9.99
N THR A 415 8.59 -16.89 10.66
CA THR A 415 8.25 -18.23 10.13
C THR A 415 6.75 -18.46 10.02
N CYS A 416 5.90 -17.44 10.11
CA CYS A 416 4.43 -17.57 9.98
C CYS A 416 3.93 -17.98 8.59
N TRP A 417 4.81 -18.43 7.69
CA TRP A 417 4.38 -18.99 6.41
C TRP A 417 4.22 -20.51 6.43
N HIS A 418 4.67 -21.20 7.48
CA HIS A 418 4.55 -22.67 7.57
C HIS A 418 4.33 -23.10 9.02
N SER A 419 3.12 -23.18 9.46
CA SER A 419 2.63 -24.26 10.32
C SER A 419 1.13 -24.09 10.54
N SER A 420 0.39 -25.02 10.00
CA SER A 420 -0.97 -25.39 10.31
C SER A 420 -1.09 -25.78 11.78
N LEU A 421 -1.29 -24.83 12.67
CA LEU A 421 -1.85 -25.02 13.98
C LEU A 421 -2.94 -23.98 14.17
N ILE A 422 -4.11 -24.43 13.78
CA ILE A 422 -5.39 -23.76 13.90
C ILE A 422 -5.74 -23.72 15.39
N SER A 423 -5.49 -22.58 16.02
CA SER A 423 -6.17 -22.24 17.26
C SER A 423 -6.84 -20.88 17.05
N SER A 424 -8.16 -20.87 17.15
CA SER A 424 -8.92 -19.63 17.23
C SER A 424 -8.37 -18.81 18.40
N ARG A 425 -7.94 -17.56 18.13
CA ARG A 425 -7.51 -16.64 19.17
C ARG A 425 -8.61 -15.62 19.41
N THR A 426 -9.07 -15.54 20.63
CA THR A 426 -9.94 -14.46 21.09
C THR A 426 -9.06 -13.32 21.56
N ILE A 427 -9.18 -12.16 20.93
CA ILE A 427 -8.49 -10.93 21.33
C ILE A 427 -9.49 -10.09 22.11
N THR A 428 -9.21 -9.92 23.40
CA THR A 428 -10.03 -9.05 24.27
C THR A 428 -9.40 -7.67 24.28
N VAL A 429 -10.10 -6.67 23.77
CA VAL A 429 -9.72 -5.27 23.85
C VAL A 429 -10.58 -4.64 24.93
N CYS A 430 -10.02 -4.45 26.12
CA CYS A 430 -10.69 -3.72 27.20
C CYS A 430 -10.25 -2.27 27.16
N SER A 431 -11.19 -1.34 27.12
CA SER A 431 -10.91 0.06 27.44
C SER A 431 -10.51 0.15 28.92
N ALA A 432 -9.29 0.56 29.19
CA ALA A 432 -8.89 0.82 30.58
C ALA A 432 -9.71 1.99 31.13
N PRO A 433 -10.34 1.86 32.30
CA PRO A 433 -10.99 2.99 32.93
C PRO A 433 -9.91 4.00 33.35
N GLY A 434 -9.90 5.18 32.74
CA GLY A 434 -9.23 6.35 33.30
C GLY A 434 -7.86 6.76 32.75
N THR A 435 -7.40 6.29 31.62
CA THR A 435 -6.22 6.91 30.97
C THR A 435 -6.66 7.88 29.87
N ARG A 436 -6.66 9.17 30.21
CA ARG A 436 -6.82 10.27 29.25
C ARG A 436 -5.70 10.21 28.21
N PRO A 437 -5.96 10.27 26.91
CA PRO A 437 -4.93 10.60 25.95
C PRO A 437 -4.59 12.09 26.14
N THR A 438 -3.42 12.35 26.68
CA THR A 438 -2.81 13.68 26.61
C THR A 438 -2.57 14.02 25.14
N ARG A 439 -2.89 15.24 24.77
CA ARG A 439 -2.91 15.92 23.45
C ARG A 439 -1.83 15.53 22.46
#